data_18a4f40fda2380b40ea5b7b9125e260d
#
_entry.id   18a4f40fda2380b40ea5b7b9125e260d
#
_cell.length_a   1.000
_cell.length_b   1.000
_cell.length_c   1.000
_cell.angle_alpha   90.00
_cell.angle_beta   90.00
_cell.angle_gamma   90.00
#
_symmetry.space_group_name_H-M   'P 1'
#
loop_
_entity.id
_entity.type
_entity.pdbx_description
1 polymer ?
#
loop_
_entity_poly.entity_id
_entity_poly.type
_entity_poly.pdbx_seq_one_letter_code
_entity_poly.pdbx_strand_id
1 'polypeptide(L)'
;MLRAYADQWALITGASSGIGAEFARQLAARGMHLILTSRREELLQALATELHTAHGTKTEIIVLDLGAPGAPARLIEEIAARGRSVELLVNNAGFGYVSPVEKTSPERIQELINLNISALTDLCLRILPGMMERGHGGIINIASVAAFQPVAYMGAYAASKAYVLHFSEALWAEARERGVTVTALCPGTTKTEFFDVAGASEFLSKRSYQEVKPVVRTGLRAFEKGRQYVISGWKNYFLSMLVRIGSRRTVVRESMKYFRPEPDADNGKRKKG
;
A
#
# COMPACT_ATOMS: atom_id res chain seq x y z
N MET A 1 13.62 11.66 -11.37
CA MET A 1 12.22 11.65 -11.87
C MET A 1 12.13 10.65 -13.02
N LEU A 2 11.02 9.98 -13.20
CA LEU A 2 10.81 9.09 -14.34
C LEU A 2 10.96 9.90 -15.64
N ARG A 3 11.80 9.45 -16.58
CA ARG A 3 12.01 10.16 -17.85
C ARG A 3 10.87 9.94 -18.84
N ALA A 4 10.31 8.72 -18.85
CA ALA A 4 9.17 8.32 -19.65
C ALA A 4 8.48 7.12 -18.99
N TYR A 5 7.22 6.89 -19.31
CA TYR A 5 6.51 5.68 -18.92
C TYR A 5 6.70 4.56 -19.96
N ALA A 6 6.64 4.91 -21.24
CA ALA A 6 6.65 3.96 -22.34
C ALA A 6 7.91 3.08 -22.32
N ASP A 7 7.69 1.78 -22.54
CA ASP A 7 8.71 0.74 -22.63
C ASP A 7 9.57 0.53 -21.36
N GLN A 8 9.19 1.16 -20.24
CA GLN A 8 9.83 0.97 -18.94
C GLN A 8 9.11 -0.07 -18.10
N TRP A 9 9.83 -0.70 -17.16
CA TRP A 9 9.27 -1.72 -16.29
C TRP A 9 8.87 -1.17 -14.93
N ALA A 10 7.63 -1.45 -14.50
CA ALA A 10 7.16 -1.17 -13.14
C ALA A 10 6.97 -2.49 -12.37
N LEU A 11 7.53 -2.55 -11.16
CA LEU A 11 7.23 -3.61 -10.19
C LEU A 11 6.07 -3.18 -9.32
N ILE A 12 5.01 -4.00 -9.27
CA ILE A 12 3.82 -3.74 -8.46
C ILE A 12 3.62 -4.90 -7.49
N THR A 13 3.73 -4.62 -6.19
CA THR A 13 3.47 -5.62 -5.15
C THR A 13 2.00 -5.62 -4.74
N GLY A 14 1.46 -6.80 -4.40
CA GLY A 14 0.03 -6.94 -4.11
C GLY A 14 -0.86 -6.60 -5.30
N ALA A 15 -0.42 -6.95 -6.51
CA ALA A 15 -1.06 -6.57 -7.77
C ALA A 15 -2.38 -7.30 -8.06
N SER A 16 -2.73 -8.34 -7.30
CA SER A 16 -3.88 -9.21 -7.60
C SER A 16 -5.25 -8.56 -7.38
N SER A 17 -5.36 -7.44 -6.67
CA SER A 17 -6.64 -6.76 -6.44
C SER A 17 -6.47 -5.28 -6.01
N GLY A 18 -7.59 -4.58 -5.88
CA GLY A 18 -7.69 -3.26 -5.28
C GLY A 18 -6.76 -2.22 -5.90
N ILE A 19 -6.03 -1.50 -5.05
CA ILE A 19 -5.15 -0.40 -5.45
C ILE A 19 -4.00 -0.91 -6.34
N GLY A 20 -3.43 -2.08 -6.04
CA GLY A 20 -2.33 -2.66 -6.84
C GLY A 20 -2.75 -3.00 -8.27
N ALA A 21 -3.90 -3.66 -8.44
CA ALA A 21 -4.44 -3.97 -9.77
C ALA A 21 -4.79 -2.70 -10.57
N GLU A 22 -5.30 -1.68 -9.89
CA GLU A 22 -5.61 -0.40 -10.55
C GLU A 22 -4.34 0.38 -10.93
N PHE A 23 -3.25 0.31 -10.14
CA PHE A 23 -1.95 0.82 -10.57
C PHE A 23 -1.48 0.10 -11.83
N ALA A 24 -1.62 -1.23 -11.90
CA ALA A 24 -1.27 -2.00 -13.10
C ALA A 24 -2.04 -1.48 -14.34
N ARG A 25 -3.35 -1.28 -14.23
CA ARG A 25 -4.18 -0.74 -15.33
C ARG A 25 -3.74 0.65 -15.78
N GLN A 26 -3.53 1.55 -14.82
CA GLN A 26 -3.17 2.93 -15.17
C GLN A 26 -1.74 3.08 -15.68
N LEU A 27 -0.81 2.21 -15.26
CA LEU A 27 0.56 2.20 -15.78
C LEU A 27 0.65 1.52 -17.14
N ALA A 28 -0.09 0.43 -17.36
CA ALA A 28 -0.24 -0.20 -18.68
C ALA A 28 -0.79 0.78 -19.72
N ALA A 29 -1.84 1.53 -19.38
CA ALA A 29 -2.40 2.57 -20.23
C ALA A 29 -1.42 3.73 -20.54
N ARG A 30 -0.31 3.85 -19.79
CA ARG A 30 0.80 4.78 -20.06
C ARG A 30 1.95 4.16 -20.85
N GLY A 31 1.81 2.90 -21.27
CA GLY A 31 2.80 2.17 -22.05
C GLY A 31 3.89 1.48 -21.23
N MET A 32 3.76 1.36 -19.89
CA MET A 32 4.72 0.61 -19.09
C MET A 32 4.53 -0.89 -19.25
N HIS A 33 5.63 -1.62 -19.21
CA HIS A 33 5.65 -3.06 -18.96
C HIS A 33 5.60 -3.33 -17.46
N LEU A 34 5.05 -4.47 -17.03
CA LEU A 34 4.75 -4.70 -15.63
C LEU A 34 5.34 -6.00 -15.10
N ILE A 35 5.89 -5.94 -13.89
CA ILE A 35 6.22 -7.08 -13.06
C ILE A 35 5.18 -7.12 -11.96
N LEU A 36 4.32 -8.13 -11.97
CA LEU A 36 3.20 -8.28 -11.06
C LEU A 36 3.51 -9.37 -10.03
N THR A 37 3.47 -9.01 -8.74
CA THR A 37 3.70 -10.01 -7.68
C THR A 37 2.58 -10.00 -6.64
N SER A 38 2.12 -11.20 -6.30
CA SER A 38 1.23 -11.52 -5.18
C SER A 38 1.22 -13.02 -4.94
N ARG A 39 0.44 -13.48 -3.94
CA ARG A 39 0.24 -14.90 -3.64
C ARG A 39 -0.78 -15.60 -4.55
N ARG A 40 -1.64 -14.83 -5.23
CA ARG A 40 -2.80 -15.35 -6.01
C ARG A 40 -2.48 -15.35 -7.49
N GLU A 41 -1.94 -16.46 -7.97
CA GLU A 41 -1.49 -16.62 -9.36
C GLU A 41 -2.60 -16.39 -10.38
N GLU A 42 -3.76 -17.03 -10.19
CA GLU A 42 -4.90 -16.92 -11.12
C GLU A 42 -5.35 -15.47 -11.36
N LEU A 43 -5.37 -14.65 -10.30
CA LEU A 43 -5.74 -13.23 -10.42
C LEU A 43 -4.67 -12.40 -11.12
N LEU A 44 -3.39 -12.73 -10.94
CA LEU A 44 -2.29 -12.09 -11.66
C LEU A 44 -2.37 -12.42 -13.14
N GLN A 45 -2.66 -13.70 -13.49
CA GLN A 45 -2.78 -14.17 -14.86
C GLN A 45 -3.97 -13.51 -15.58
N ALA A 46 -5.12 -13.43 -14.91
CA ALA A 46 -6.30 -12.73 -15.45
C ALA A 46 -6.00 -11.25 -15.72
N LEU A 47 -5.34 -10.57 -14.77
CA LEU A 47 -4.93 -9.16 -14.93
C LEU A 47 -3.92 -9.01 -16.07
N ALA A 48 -2.93 -9.87 -16.18
CA ALA A 48 -1.94 -9.84 -17.26
C ALA A 48 -2.60 -9.98 -18.63
N THR A 49 -3.56 -10.90 -18.78
CA THR A 49 -4.35 -11.09 -20.00
C THR A 49 -5.18 -9.85 -20.33
N GLU A 50 -5.87 -9.27 -19.35
CA GLU A 50 -6.61 -8.02 -19.49
C GLU A 50 -5.72 -6.91 -20.05
N LEU A 51 -4.55 -6.70 -19.42
CA LEU A 51 -3.62 -5.61 -19.77
C LEU A 51 -2.97 -5.81 -21.15
N HIS A 52 -2.65 -7.06 -21.50
CA HIS A 52 -2.15 -7.38 -22.83
C HIS A 52 -3.20 -7.09 -23.90
N THR A 53 -4.44 -7.53 -23.68
CA THR A 53 -5.54 -7.32 -24.63
C THR A 53 -5.86 -5.82 -24.81
N ALA A 54 -5.87 -5.06 -23.70
CA ALA A 54 -6.25 -3.65 -23.76
C ALA A 54 -5.14 -2.72 -24.26
N HIS A 55 -3.87 -3.04 -24.01
CA HIS A 55 -2.75 -2.10 -24.20
C HIS A 55 -1.50 -2.73 -24.83
N GLY A 56 -1.49 -4.02 -25.16
CA GLY A 56 -0.28 -4.72 -25.62
C GLY A 56 0.82 -4.84 -24.57
N THR A 57 0.47 -4.63 -23.30
CA THR A 57 1.44 -4.60 -22.18
C THR A 57 2.15 -5.94 -22.05
N LYS A 58 3.48 -5.94 -21.97
CA LYS A 58 4.26 -7.10 -21.54
C LYS A 58 4.19 -7.23 -20.02
N THR A 59 3.92 -8.43 -19.54
CA THR A 59 3.82 -8.69 -18.10
C THR A 59 4.70 -9.87 -17.70
N GLU A 60 5.40 -9.73 -16.59
CA GLU A 60 6.10 -10.81 -15.89
C GLU A 60 5.34 -11.09 -14.60
N ILE A 61 4.98 -12.34 -14.35
CA ILE A 61 4.29 -12.76 -13.12
C ILE A 61 5.31 -13.46 -12.23
N ILE A 62 5.37 -13.03 -10.96
CA ILE A 62 6.19 -13.66 -9.92
C ILE A 62 5.27 -13.93 -8.72
N VAL A 63 4.91 -15.19 -8.53
CA VAL A 63 4.05 -15.62 -7.41
C VAL A 63 4.89 -15.75 -6.16
N LEU A 64 4.66 -14.88 -5.17
CA LEU A 64 5.47 -14.83 -3.97
C LEU A 64 4.70 -14.29 -2.77
N ASP A 65 4.91 -14.88 -1.60
CA ASP A 65 4.54 -14.25 -0.33
C ASP A 65 5.68 -13.36 0.15
N LEU A 66 5.51 -12.05 -0.03
CA LEU A 66 6.52 -11.05 0.38
C LEU A 66 6.72 -10.96 1.90
N GLY A 67 5.78 -11.47 2.71
CA GLY A 67 5.95 -11.55 4.16
C GLY A 67 6.87 -12.68 4.63
N ALA A 68 7.20 -13.62 3.73
CA ALA A 68 8.09 -14.72 4.05
C ALA A 68 9.56 -14.26 4.16
N PRO A 69 10.37 -14.89 5.04
CA PRO A 69 11.78 -14.56 5.19
C PRO A 69 12.56 -14.61 3.86
N GLY A 70 13.33 -13.56 3.55
CA GLY A 70 14.15 -13.47 2.35
C GLY A 70 13.36 -13.29 1.04
N ALA A 71 12.04 -13.17 1.07
CA ALA A 71 11.22 -13.04 -0.12
C ALA A 71 11.54 -11.80 -0.96
N PRO A 72 11.78 -10.60 -0.40
CA PRO A 72 12.18 -9.44 -1.21
C PRO A 72 13.49 -9.68 -1.98
N ALA A 73 14.48 -10.32 -1.36
CA ALA A 73 15.74 -10.66 -2.03
C ALA A 73 15.50 -11.59 -3.24
N ARG A 74 14.76 -12.70 -3.02
CA ARG A 74 14.40 -13.64 -4.10
C ARG A 74 13.64 -12.97 -5.24
N LEU A 75 12.73 -12.03 -4.92
CA LEU A 75 12.02 -11.27 -5.94
C LEU A 75 12.96 -10.47 -6.83
N ILE A 76 13.93 -9.77 -6.23
CA ILE A 76 14.91 -8.96 -6.99
C ILE A 76 15.86 -9.84 -7.81
N GLU A 77 16.31 -10.97 -7.26
CA GLU A 77 17.13 -11.95 -7.97
C GLU A 77 16.39 -12.51 -9.19
N GLU A 78 15.11 -12.86 -9.05
CA GLU A 78 14.30 -13.37 -10.16
C GLU A 78 14.05 -12.30 -11.24
N ILE A 79 13.81 -11.05 -10.85
CA ILE A 79 13.71 -9.93 -11.79
C ILE A 79 15.01 -9.73 -12.57
N ALA A 80 16.14 -9.78 -11.89
CA ALA A 80 17.47 -9.65 -12.52
C ALA A 80 17.77 -10.83 -13.47
N ALA A 81 17.44 -12.06 -13.07
CA ALA A 81 17.60 -13.25 -13.91
C ALA A 81 16.80 -13.19 -15.21
N ARG A 82 15.66 -12.46 -15.20
CA ARG A 82 14.85 -12.20 -16.41
C ARG A 82 15.39 -11.00 -17.22
N GLY A 83 16.51 -10.38 -16.83
CA GLY A 83 17.10 -9.23 -17.51
C GLY A 83 16.26 -7.96 -17.43
N ARG A 84 15.46 -7.80 -16.36
CA ARG A 84 14.58 -6.63 -16.18
C ARG A 84 15.22 -5.64 -15.21
N SER A 85 15.05 -4.34 -15.52
CA SER A 85 15.40 -3.24 -14.63
C SER A 85 14.13 -2.54 -14.17
N VAL A 86 13.95 -2.37 -12.87
CA VAL A 86 12.79 -1.69 -12.29
C VAL A 86 12.99 -0.19 -12.37
N GLU A 87 12.13 0.48 -13.13
CA GLU A 87 12.10 1.94 -13.26
C GLU A 87 11.10 2.60 -12.32
N LEU A 88 10.01 1.90 -12.00
CA LEU A 88 9.03 2.32 -11.02
C LEU A 88 8.70 1.17 -10.08
N LEU A 89 8.86 1.39 -8.77
CA LEU A 89 8.39 0.48 -7.73
C LEU A 89 7.09 1.00 -7.13
N VAL A 90 6.03 0.18 -7.17
CA VAL A 90 4.79 0.42 -6.42
C VAL A 90 4.71 -0.58 -5.27
N ASN A 91 5.14 -0.17 -4.09
CA ASN A 91 5.03 -0.93 -2.84
C ASN A 91 3.61 -0.84 -2.29
N ASN A 92 2.75 -1.74 -2.75
CA ASN A 92 1.34 -1.76 -2.39
C ASN A 92 0.96 -2.96 -1.50
N ALA A 93 1.70 -4.07 -1.55
CA ALA A 93 1.42 -5.22 -0.71
C ALA A 93 1.33 -4.84 0.78
N GLY A 94 0.27 -5.27 1.42
CA GLY A 94 0.01 -4.98 2.83
C GLY A 94 -1.39 -5.37 3.24
N PHE A 95 -1.59 -5.57 4.53
CA PHE A 95 -2.89 -5.83 5.10
C PHE A 95 -3.06 -5.12 6.44
N GLY A 96 -4.29 -5.11 6.93
CA GLY A 96 -4.63 -4.67 8.27
C GLY A 96 -5.66 -5.61 8.88
N TYR A 97 -5.97 -5.39 10.12
CA TYR A 97 -7.08 -6.05 10.81
C TYR A 97 -7.67 -5.11 11.87
N VAL A 98 -8.93 -5.33 12.17
CA VAL A 98 -9.65 -4.65 13.25
C VAL A 98 -9.90 -5.68 14.35
N SER A 99 -9.24 -5.53 15.48
CA SER A 99 -9.37 -6.49 16.59
C SER A 99 -9.05 -5.83 17.93
N PRO A 100 -9.77 -6.19 19.01
CA PRO A 100 -9.31 -5.92 20.36
C PRO A 100 -7.93 -6.56 20.59
N VAL A 101 -7.07 -5.87 21.34
CA VAL A 101 -5.69 -6.34 21.55
C VAL A 101 -5.62 -7.72 22.22
N GLU A 102 -6.53 -7.99 23.12
CA GLU A 102 -6.65 -9.27 23.84
C GLU A 102 -7.11 -10.45 22.96
N LYS A 103 -7.63 -10.15 21.76
CA LYS A 103 -8.04 -11.15 20.75
C LYS A 103 -7.04 -11.29 19.59
N THR A 104 -5.95 -10.53 19.61
CA THR A 104 -4.97 -10.52 18.54
C THR A 104 -3.75 -11.38 18.90
N SER A 105 -3.41 -12.36 18.06
CA SER A 105 -2.22 -13.18 18.30
C SER A 105 -0.93 -12.41 17.96
N PRO A 106 0.18 -12.66 18.70
CA PRO A 106 1.49 -12.10 18.37
C PRO A 106 1.96 -12.43 16.96
N GLU A 107 1.66 -13.65 16.47
CA GLU A 107 2.02 -14.11 15.12
C GLU A 107 1.38 -13.24 14.03
N ARG A 108 0.11 -12.88 14.23
CA ARG A 108 -0.62 -12.01 13.30
C ARG A 108 -0.04 -10.59 13.24
N ILE A 109 0.44 -10.09 14.39
CA ILE A 109 1.19 -8.82 14.46
C ILE A 109 2.51 -8.95 13.69
N GLN A 110 3.24 -10.04 13.90
CA GLN A 110 4.52 -10.26 13.23
C GLN A 110 4.35 -10.36 11.70
N GLU A 111 3.33 -11.08 11.22
CA GLU A 111 2.99 -11.14 9.80
C GLU A 111 2.75 -9.73 9.22
N LEU A 112 2.00 -8.89 9.95
CA LEU A 112 1.74 -7.51 9.53
C LEU A 112 3.04 -6.70 9.46
N ILE A 113 3.90 -6.79 10.46
CA ILE A 113 5.18 -6.09 10.50
C ILE A 113 6.07 -6.56 9.35
N ASN A 114 6.15 -7.87 9.14
CA ASN A 114 6.97 -8.45 8.08
C ASN A 114 6.55 -7.95 6.70
N LEU A 115 5.25 -7.92 6.40
CA LEU A 115 4.77 -7.48 5.10
C LEU A 115 4.74 -5.95 4.96
N ASN A 116 4.11 -5.24 5.93
CA ASN A 116 3.86 -3.80 5.78
C ASN A 116 5.10 -2.94 6.00
N ILE A 117 6.09 -3.44 6.76
CA ILE A 117 7.31 -2.70 7.13
C ILE A 117 8.55 -3.35 6.50
N SER A 118 8.89 -4.57 6.93
CA SER A 118 10.17 -5.19 6.58
C SER A 118 10.32 -5.41 5.08
N ALA A 119 9.32 -6.01 4.44
CA ALA A 119 9.36 -6.28 2.99
C ALA A 119 9.38 -4.99 2.16
N LEU A 120 8.56 -3.99 2.52
CA LEU A 120 8.55 -2.68 1.86
C LEU A 120 9.92 -2.00 1.97
N THR A 121 10.50 -1.99 3.17
CA THR A 121 11.81 -1.38 3.44
C THR A 121 12.90 -2.08 2.66
N ASP A 122 12.94 -3.42 2.68
CA ASP A 122 13.95 -4.22 1.98
C ASP A 122 13.87 -3.98 0.46
N LEU A 123 12.68 -3.95 -0.14
CA LEU A 123 12.52 -3.62 -1.57
C LEU A 123 13.01 -2.20 -1.90
N CYS A 124 12.70 -1.20 -1.06
CA CYS A 124 13.24 0.14 -1.26
C CYS A 124 14.77 0.15 -1.24
N LEU A 125 15.39 -0.51 -0.25
CA LEU A 125 16.85 -0.53 -0.08
C LEU A 125 17.56 -1.29 -1.21
N ARG A 126 16.94 -2.28 -1.83
CA ARG A 126 17.52 -3.03 -2.95
C ARG A 126 17.38 -2.32 -4.29
N ILE A 127 16.31 -1.56 -4.49
CA ILE A 127 16.00 -0.95 -5.79
C ILE A 127 16.51 0.50 -5.88
N LEU A 128 16.38 1.28 -4.82
CA LEU A 128 16.69 2.70 -4.81
C LEU A 128 18.16 3.03 -5.18
N PRO A 129 19.18 2.31 -4.68
CA PRO A 129 20.58 2.61 -5.04
C PRO A 129 20.83 2.57 -6.54
N GLY A 130 20.33 1.55 -7.24
CA GLY A 130 20.46 1.46 -8.71
C GLY A 130 19.70 2.57 -9.46
N MET A 131 18.56 3.02 -8.96
CA MET A 131 17.86 4.19 -9.50
C MET A 131 18.68 5.47 -9.32
N MET A 132 19.26 5.66 -8.13
CA MET A 132 20.09 6.83 -7.82
C MET A 132 21.39 6.85 -8.66
N GLU A 133 21.98 5.70 -8.93
CA GLU A 133 23.14 5.57 -9.80
C GLU A 133 22.82 5.95 -11.25
N ARG A 134 21.68 5.51 -11.76
CA ARG A 134 21.21 5.87 -13.11
C ARG A 134 20.71 7.32 -13.21
N GLY A 135 20.45 7.99 -12.10
CA GLY A 135 19.93 9.35 -12.03
C GLY A 135 18.45 9.49 -12.44
N HIS A 136 17.69 8.39 -12.45
CA HIS A 136 16.26 8.37 -12.75
C HIS A 136 15.58 7.14 -12.14
N GLY A 137 14.25 7.21 -12.05
CA GLY A 137 13.41 6.18 -11.47
C GLY A 137 12.47 6.73 -10.42
N GLY A 138 11.68 5.85 -9.82
CA GLY A 138 10.80 6.27 -8.75
C GLY A 138 10.18 5.15 -7.92
N ILE A 139 9.69 5.55 -6.74
CA ILE A 139 9.02 4.67 -5.79
C ILE A 139 7.71 5.30 -5.34
N ILE A 140 6.63 4.54 -5.37
CA ILE A 140 5.36 4.89 -4.75
C ILE A 140 5.09 3.89 -3.63
N ASN A 141 5.10 4.35 -2.39
CA ASN A 141 4.78 3.54 -1.22
C ASN A 141 3.33 3.81 -0.79
N ILE A 142 2.54 2.73 -0.59
CA ILE A 142 1.15 2.88 -0.16
C ILE A 142 1.08 2.94 1.37
N ALA A 143 0.95 4.16 1.89
CA ALA A 143 0.67 4.45 3.29
C ALA A 143 -0.86 4.38 3.57
N SER A 144 -1.40 5.29 4.35
CA SER A 144 -2.83 5.44 4.67
C SER A 144 -3.06 6.76 5.39
N VAL A 145 -4.29 7.26 5.41
CA VAL A 145 -4.69 8.32 6.37
C VAL A 145 -4.53 7.90 7.83
N ALA A 146 -4.54 6.60 8.11
CA ALA A 146 -4.22 6.05 9.43
C ALA A 146 -2.78 6.36 9.89
N ALA A 147 -1.89 6.76 8.97
CA ALA A 147 -0.52 7.17 9.28
C ALA A 147 -0.45 8.45 10.12
N PHE A 148 -1.48 9.29 10.08
CA PHE A 148 -1.48 10.62 10.73
C PHE A 148 -1.99 10.60 12.17
N GLN A 149 -2.53 9.46 12.65
CA GLN A 149 -3.17 9.37 13.97
C GLN A 149 -3.07 7.97 14.57
N PRO A 150 -3.09 7.85 15.90
CA PRO A 150 -3.30 6.55 16.54
C PRO A 150 -4.75 6.08 16.29
N VAL A 151 -4.92 4.79 15.95
CA VAL A 151 -6.23 4.18 15.68
C VAL A 151 -6.45 3.02 16.61
N ALA A 152 -7.40 3.15 17.55
CA ALA A 152 -7.78 2.05 18.43
C ALA A 152 -8.33 0.87 17.60
N TYR A 153 -8.10 -0.36 18.05
CA TYR A 153 -8.41 -1.63 17.37
C TYR A 153 -7.66 -1.89 16.06
N MET A 154 -6.86 -0.91 15.58
CA MET A 154 -5.98 -1.02 14.43
C MET A 154 -4.57 -0.49 14.75
N GLY A 155 -4.13 -0.56 15.99
CA GLY A 155 -2.90 0.10 16.47
C GLY A 155 -1.65 -0.28 15.67
N ALA A 156 -1.39 -1.57 15.47
CA ALA A 156 -0.24 -2.05 14.71
C ALA A 156 -0.31 -1.63 13.23
N TYR A 157 -1.50 -1.67 12.62
CA TYR A 157 -1.68 -1.19 11.24
C TYR A 157 -1.38 0.31 11.12
N ALA A 158 -1.98 1.14 11.99
CA ALA A 158 -1.75 2.58 11.97
C ALA A 158 -0.26 2.92 12.19
N ALA A 159 0.39 2.23 13.13
CA ALA A 159 1.83 2.36 13.35
C ALA A 159 2.66 1.96 12.13
N SER A 160 2.31 0.85 11.45
CA SER A 160 2.99 0.43 10.23
C SER A 160 2.85 1.46 9.10
N LYS A 161 1.67 2.09 8.97
CA LYS A 161 1.45 3.12 7.94
C LYS A 161 2.10 4.46 8.29
N ALA A 162 2.26 4.78 9.59
CA ALA A 162 3.07 5.92 10.03
C ALA A 162 4.55 5.70 9.70
N TYR A 163 5.07 4.49 9.94
CA TYR A 163 6.42 4.12 9.51
C TYR A 163 6.59 4.34 7.99
N VAL A 164 5.69 3.79 7.18
CA VAL A 164 5.75 3.92 5.71
C VAL A 164 5.75 5.38 5.27
N LEU A 165 4.91 6.23 5.88
CA LEU A 165 4.86 7.66 5.57
C LEU A 165 6.20 8.34 5.87
N HIS A 166 6.69 8.24 7.10
CA HIS A 166 7.93 8.90 7.51
C HIS A 166 9.16 8.37 6.77
N PHE A 167 9.24 7.05 6.56
CA PHE A 167 10.30 6.43 5.79
C PHE A 167 10.31 6.94 4.34
N SER A 168 9.14 7.06 3.71
CA SER A 168 9.03 7.57 2.33
C SER A 168 9.43 9.05 2.23
N GLU A 169 9.08 9.88 3.22
CA GLU A 169 9.46 11.30 3.26
C GLU A 169 10.97 11.46 3.42
N ALA A 170 11.61 10.64 4.26
CA ALA A 170 13.08 10.60 4.39
C ALA A 170 13.75 10.19 3.07
N LEU A 171 13.32 9.09 2.47
CA LEU A 171 13.84 8.63 1.18
C LEU A 171 13.62 9.67 0.07
N TRP A 172 12.49 10.38 0.06
CA TRP A 172 12.25 11.47 -0.90
C TRP A 172 13.31 12.57 -0.78
N ALA A 173 13.65 12.98 0.45
CA ALA A 173 14.66 14.02 0.68
C ALA A 173 16.05 13.58 0.19
N GLU A 174 16.44 12.32 0.47
CA GLU A 174 17.74 11.76 0.10
C GLU A 174 17.87 11.49 -1.41
N ALA A 175 16.79 11.02 -2.06
CA ALA A 175 16.84 10.55 -3.43
C ALA A 175 16.62 11.66 -4.49
N ARG A 176 15.92 12.75 -4.14
CA ARG A 176 15.55 13.79 -5.11
C ARG A 176 16.75 14.47 -5.76
N GLU A 177 17.83 14.69 -5.02
CA GLU A 177 19.05 15.30 -5.55
C GLU A 177 19.80 14.37 -6.52
N ARG A 178 19.50 13.07 -6.44
CA ARG A 178 19.99 12.03 -7.33
C ARG A 178 19.02 11.69 -8.45
N GLY A 179 18.02 12.54 -8.72
CA GLY A 179 17.08 12.41 -9.82
C GLY A 179 15.97 11.37 -9.62
N VAL A 180 15.77 10.83 -8.42
CA VAL A 180 14.75 9.82 -8.11
C VAL A 180 13.64 10.44 -7.28
N THR A 181 12.40 10.06 -7.58
CA THR A 181 11.21 10.50 -6.83
C THR A 181 10.68 9.38 -5.95
N VAL A 182 10.48 9.66 -4.67
CA VAL A 182 9.76 8.77 -3.74
C VAL A 182 8.50 9.47 -3.25
N THR A 183 7.35 8.80 -3.37
CA THR A 183 6.05 9.39 -2.97
C THR A 183 5.29 8.43 -2.07
N ALA A 184 4.82 8.89 -0.92
CA ALA A 184 3.84 8.17 -0.12
C ALA A 184 2.41 8.52 -0.58
N LEU A 185 1.65 7.53 -1.04
CA LEU A 185 0.21 7.69 -1.25
C LEU A 185 -0.51 7.31 0.04
N CYS A 186 -1.35 8.22 0.55
CA CYS A 186 -2.15 8.03 1.76
C CYS A 186 -3.64 7.95 1.40
N PRO A 187 -4.16 6.76 1.04
CA PRO A 187 -5.58 6.58 0.80
C PRO A 187 -6.40 6.72 2.09
N GLY A 188 -7.64 7.23 1.97
CA GLY A 188 -8.68 7.02 2.96
C GLY A 188 -9.35 5.66 2.79
N THR A 189 -10.53 5.48 3.40
CA THR A 189 -11.36 4.29 3.19
C THR A 189 -11.63 4.12 1.70
N THR A 190 -11.12 3.03 1.11
CA THR A 190 -11.18 2.75 -0.32
C THR A 190 -11.86 1.40 -0.53
N LYS A 191 -12.75 1.30 -1.50
CA LYS A 191 -13.46 0.07 -1.82
C LYS A 191 -12.52 -0.96 -2.41
N THR A 192 -12.06 -1.90 -1.57
CA THR A 192 -11.14 -2.98 -1.92
C THR A 192 -11.43 -4.19 -1.01
N GLU A 193 -10.88 -5.34 -1.31
CA GLU A 193 -10.92 -6.53 -0.45
C GLU A 193 -10.20 -6.33 0.91
N PHE A 194 -9.55 -5.19 1.13
CA PHE A 194 -8.80 -4.91 2.35
C PHE A 194 -9.68 -5.07 3.61
N PHE A 195 -10.92 -4.61 3.58
CA PHE A 195 -11.82 -4.70 4.74
C PHE A 195 -12.37 -6.10 4.96
N ASP A 196 -12.47 -6.92 3.90
CA ASP A 196 -12.83 -8.33 4.01
C ASP A 196 -11.70 -9.10 4.71
N VAL A 197 -10.46 -8.88 4.27
CA VAL A 197 -9.25 -9.44 4.90
C VAL A 197 -9.06 -8.94 6.34
N ALA A 198 -9.45 -7.69 6.62
CA ALA A 198 -9.35 -7.09 7.95
C ALA A 198 -10.45 -7.56 8.92
N GLY A 199 -11.41 -8.40 8.49
CA GLY A 199 -12.55 -8.82 9.31
C GLY A 199 -13.54 -7.69 9.60
N ALA A 200 -13.65 -6.72 8.71
CA ALA A 200 -14.44 -5.50 8.89
C ALA A 200 -15.31 -5.16 7.65
N SER A 201 -15.82 -6.15 6.96
CA SER A 201 -16.62 -5.98 5.72
C SER A 201 -17.86 -5.10 5.94
N GLU A 202 -18.51 -5.23 7.10
CA GLU A 202 -19.64 -4.37 7.49
C GLU A 202 -19.27 -2.88 7.65
N PHE A 203 -17.99 -2.61 7.85
CA PHE A 203 -17.48 -1.25 7.98
C PHE A 203 -17.71 -0.43 6.70
N LEU A 204 -17.56 -1.06 5.53
CA LEU A 204 -17.81 -0.41 4.23
C LEU A 204 -19.31 -0.17 3.99
N SER A 205 -20.19 -1.09 4.42
CA SER A 205 -21.63 -0.98 4.16
C SER A 205 -22.27 0.24 4.85
N LYS A 206 -21.70 0.66 5.97
CA LYS A 206 -22.20 1.77 6.80
C LYS A 206 -21.53 3.13 6.52
N ARG A 207 -20.59 3.22 5.56
CA ARG A 207 -19.72 4.40 5.44
C ARG A 207 -19.39 4.81 4.00
N SER A 208 -19.02 6.09 3.85
CA SER A 208 -18.51 6.64 2.61
C SER A 208 -17.11 6.10 2.32
N TYR A 209 -16.89 5.60 1.12
CA TYR A 209 -15.61 5.12 0.61
C TYR A 209 -15.23 5.81 -0.70
N GLN A 210 -13.96 5.71 -1.06
CA GLN A 210 -13.46 6.14 -2.35
C GLN A 210 -13.35 4.94 -3.31
N GLU A 211 -13.61 5.19 -4.59
CA GLU A 211 -13.27 4.23 -5.64
C GLU A 211 -11.74 4.20 -5.87
N VAL A 212 -11.21 3.03 -6.24
CA VAL A 212 -9.76 2.84 -6.43
C VAL A 212 -9.17 3.70 -7.54
N LYS A 213 -9.90 3.90 -8.64
CA LYS A 213 -9.43 4.63 -9.82
C LYS A 213 -9.01 6.08 -9.53
N PRO A 214 -9.81 6.93 -8.85
CA PRO A 214 -9.39 8.27 -8.46
C PRO A 214 -8.26 8.28 -7.42
N VAL A 215 -8.18 7.28 -6.53
CA VAL A 215 -7.09 7.15 -5.55
C VAL A 215 -5.75 6.98 -6.26
N VAL A 216 -5.65 6.00 -7.17
CA VAL A 216 -4.44 5.73 -7.96
C VAL A 216 -4.07 6.93 -8.83
N ARG A 217 -5.04 7.54 -9.51
CA ARG A 217 -4.80 8.76 -10.30
C ARG A 217 -4.22 9.90 -9.47
N THR A 218 -4.67 10.06 -8.22
CA THR A 218 -4.13 11.06 -7.29
C THR A 218 -2.68 10.74 -6.94
N GLY A 219 -2.36 9.48 -6.67
CA GLY A 219 -0.99 9.02 -6.39
C GLY A 219 -0.04 9.26 -7.55
N LEU A 220 -0.42 8.85 -8.76
CA LEU A 220 0.39 9.06 -9.98
C LEU A 220 0.63 10.54 -10.27
N ARG A 221 -0.40 11.39 -10.17
CA ARG A 221 -0.24 12.85 -10.35
C ARG A 221 0.68 13.48 -9.30
N ALA A 222 0.65 13.00 -8.07
CA ALA A 222 1.55 13.48 -7.02
C ALA A 222 3.00 13.07 -7.29
N PHE A 223 3.20 11.82 -7.69
CA PHE A 223 4.48 11.27 -8.11
C PHE A 223 5.07 12.05 -9.29
N GLU A 224 4.29 12.30 -10.34
CA GLU A 224 4.67 13.09 -11.52
C GLU A 224 5.07 14.54 -11.17
N LYS A 225 4.54 15.07 -10.06
CA LYS A 225 4.88 16.39 -9.52
C LYS A 225 6.03 16.36 -8.51
N GLY A 226 6.67 15.23 -8.29
CA GLY A 226 7.76 15.06 -7.34
C GLY A 226 7.37 15.31 -5.87
N ARG A 227 6.10 15.10 -5.49
CA ARG A 227 5.62 15.32 -4.12
C ARG A 227 6.07 14.18 -3.19
N GLN A 228 6.47 14.52 -1.98
CA GLN A 228 6.87 13.56 -0.95
C GLN A 228 5.72 12.67 -0.49
N TYR A 229 4.51 13.24 -0.36
CA TYR A 229 3.30 12.48 -0.07
C TYR A 229 2.05 13.14 -0.66
N VAL A 230 0.96 12.37 -0.71
CA VAL A 230 -0.37 12.88 -1.06
C VAL A 230 -1.45 12.13 -0.30
N ILE A 231 -2.44 12.86 0.19
CA ILE A 231 -3.66 12.29 0.77
C ILE A 231 -4.74 12.28 -0.31
N SER A 232 -5.34 11.11 -0.55
CA SER A 232 -6.43 10.99 -1.51
C SER A 232 -7.75 11.49 -0.92
N GLY A 233 -8.38 12.44 -1.61
CA GLY A 233 -9.66 13.04 -1.24
C GLY A 233 -9.55 14.22 -0.28
N TRP A 234 -10.24 15.32 -0.61
CA TRP A 234 -10.18 16.56 0.14
C TRP A 234 -10.72 16.44 1.59
N LYS A 235 -11.74 15.60 1.82
CA LYS A 235 -12.27 15.32 3.17
C LYS A 235 -11.22 14.64 4.05
N ASN A 236 -10.51 13.67 3.48
CA ASN A 236 -9.44 12.96 4.17
C ASN A 236 -8.27 13.89 4.49
N TYR A 237 -7.90 14.75 3.54
CA TYR A 237 -6.87 15.78 3.75
C TYR A 237 -7.24 16.69 4.93
N PHE A 238 -8.45 17.24 4.93
CA PHE A 238 -8.90 18.12 5.99
C PHE A 238 -8.93 17.43 7.36
N LEU A 239 -9.46 16.20 7.42
CA LEU A 239 -9.47 15.41 8.64
C LEU A 239 -8.06 15.15 9.17
N SER A 240 -7.12 14.80 8.29
CA SER A 240 -5.71 14.58 8.67
C SER A 240 -5.03 15.85 9.18
N MET A 241 -5.45 17.03 8.72
CA MET A 241 -4.97 18.31 9.26
C MET A 241 -5.57 18.61 10.64
N LEU A 242 -6.87 18.36 10.84
CA LEU A 242 -7.53 18.55 12.14
C LEU A 242 -6.89 17.70 13.25
N VAL A 243 -6.49 16.47 12.94
CA VAL A 243 -5.81 15.58 13.89
C VAL A 243 -4.51 16.19 14.44
N ARG A 244 -3.82 17.02 13.67
CA ARG A 244 -2.59 17.71 14.12
C ARG A 244 -2.84 18.78 15.18
N ILE A 245 -4.05 19.35 15.20
CA ILE A 245 -4.43 20.43 16.14
C ILE A 245 -5.14 19.83 17.36
N GLY A 246 -5.81 18.71 17.21
CA GLY A 246 -6.54 18.02 18.27
C GLY A 246 -5.61 17.41 19.34
N SER A 247 -6.08 17.38 20.61
CA SER A 247 -5.33 16.65 21.63
C SER A 247 -5.25 15.17 21.28
N ARG A 248 -4.09 14.54 21.49
CA ARG A 248 -3.89 13.09 21.23
C ARG A 248 -4.94 12.24 21.94
N ARG A 249 -5.36 12.62 23.16
CA ARG A 249 -6.40 11.93 23.93
C ARG A 249 -7.76 11.97 23.21
N THR A 250 -8.14 13.12 22.66
CA THR A 250 -9.39 13.26 21.90
C THR A 250 -9.35 12.42 20.64
N VAL A 251 -8.26 12.49 19.88
CA VAL A 251 -8.09 11.70 18.65
C VAL A 251 -8.24 10.20 18.91
N VAL A 252 -7.57 9.67 19.94
CA VAL A 252 -7.68 8.25 20.32
C VAL A 252 -9.11 7.87 20.70
N ARG A 253 -9.80 8.72 21.49
CA ARG A 253 -11.19 8.46 21.89
C ARG A 253 -12.16 8.42 20.71
N GLU A 254 -12.00 9.34 19.77
CA GLU A 254 -12.83 9.35 18.57
C GLU A 254 -12.53 8.14 17.67
N SER A 255 -11.25 7.78 17.49
CA SER A 255 -10.89 6.58 16.76
C SER A 255 -11.47 5.30 17.39
N MET A 256 -11.50 5.23 18.73
CA MET A 256 -12.07 4.11 19.46
C MET A 256 -13.58 3.97 19.19
N LYS A 257 -14.34 5.07 19.17
CA LYS A 257 -15.75 5.04 18.81
C LYS A 257 -15.97 4.61 17.37
N TYR A 258 -15.03 5.01 16.49
CA TYR A 258 -15.11 4.79 15.07
C TYR A 258 -14.82 3.34 14.67
N PHE A 259 -13.88 2.65 15.33
CA PHE A 259 -13.41 1.31 14.98
C PHE A 259 -13.78 0.23 15.99
N ARG A 260 -14.60 0.53 17.00
CA ARG A 260 -15.01 -0.47 17.99
C ARG A 260 -15.76 -1.61 17.28
N PRO A 261 -15.26 -2.86 17.38
CA PRO A 261 -16.00 -4.03 16.91
C PRO A 261 -17.35 -4.14 17.65
N GLU A 262 -18.37 -4.66 16.96
CA GLU A 262 -19.63 -4.98 17.63
C GLU A 262 -19.38 -6.07 18.69
N PRO A 263 -20.06 -6.02 19.85
CA PRO A 263 -19.95 -7.08 20.85
C PRO A 263 -20.38 -8.42 20.23
N ASP A 264 -19.59 -9.49 20.49
CA ASP A 264 -19.97 -10.83 20.06
C ASP A 264 -21.38 -11.16 20.56
N ALA A 265 -22.28 -11.55 19.67
CA ALA A 265 -23.67 -11.88 19.99
C ALA A 265 -23.81 -13.04 21.02
N ASP A 266 -22.71 -13.71 21.36
CA ASP A 266 -22.68 -14.87 22.25
C ASP A 266 -22.54 -14.52 23.75
N ASN A 267 -22.23 -13.27 24.11
CA ASN A 267 -22.12 -12.87 25.52
C ASN A 267 -23.45 -12.50 26.19
N GLY A 268 -24.56 -12.54 25.45
CA GLY A 268 -25.92 -12.27 26.00
C GLY A 268 -26.54 -13.44 26.78
N LYS A 269 -26.00 -14.67 26.67
CA LYS A 269 -26.58 -15.86 27.30
C LYS A 269 -25.98 -16.26 28.64
N ARG A 270 -24.91 -15.60 29.11
CA ARG A 270 -24.23 -15.98 30.38
C ARG A 270 -24.56 -15.09 31.59
N LYS A 271 -25.58 -14.21 31.53
CA LYS A 271 -26.00 -13.40 32.68
C LYS A 271 -27.48 -13.63 33.08
N LYS A 272 -27.97 -14.83 32.92
CA LYS A 272 -29.19 -15.29 33.60
C LYS A 272 -29.04 -16.76 33.97
N GLY A 273 -28.39 -17.02 35.05
CA GLY A 273 -28.28 -18.28 35.71
C GLY A 273 -27.84 -18.02 37.12
#